data_c1a0f8e0822bdeeb12833022ec0bd2de
#
_entry.id   c1a0f8e0822bdeeb12833022ec0bd2de
#
_cell.length_a   1.000
_cell.length_b   1.000
_cell.length_c   1.000
_cell.angle_alpha   90.00
_cell.angle_beta   90.00
_cell.angle_gamma   90.00
#
_symmetry.space_group_name_H-M   'P 1'
#
loop_
_entity.id
_entity.type
_entity.pdbx_description
1 polymer ?
#
loop_
_entity_poly.entity_id
_entity_poly.type
_entity_poly.pdbx_seq_one_letter_code
_entity_poly.pdbx_strand_id
1 'polypeptide(L)'
;MADVLARIHRFEREVEMAGTQTVPSPLGVGVLTPELPLRHDSNYLLVECAQNTAEAIAEADRVLGDAGREYRVILTFDQQLGERLLPDFEELGWRIQRHIFMVQRREPEKSADLSIVREVDEGALRPGRRREILAQPWGTPELAEQLLETKVLLGTRAETRFYGVEVDGKVVSWTDLYVAQGVGQIEDVATLAEYRGKGYATAVVLRAAEDAQRAGVDLIFLVADDEDWPKELYRRLGFDTVGRHYKFMTP
;
A
#
# COMPACT_ATOMS: atom_id res chain seq x y z
N MET A 1 10.01 12.94 -14.42
CA MET A 1 10.12 12.12 -13.18
C MET A 1 9.41 12.81 -12.02
N ALA A 2 9.67 14.08 -11.74
CA ALA A 2 9.00 14.84 -10.67
C ALA A 2 7.46 14.86 -10.80
N ASP A 3 6.91 15.02 -11.99
CA ASP A 3 5.47 15.01 -12.24
C ASP A 3 4.83 13.63 -11.92
N VAL A 4 5.50 12.54 -12.28
CA VAL A 4 5.04 11.16 -11.99
C VAL A 4 4.93 10.93 -10.48
N LEU A 5 5.98 11.29 -9.71
CA LEU A 5 5.95 11.16 -8.25
C LEU A 5 4.88 12.04 -7.61
N ALA A 6 4.71 13.28 -8.09
CA ALA A 6 3.68 14.16 -7.57
C ALA A 6 2.26 13.58 -7.77
N ARG A 7 2.00 12.93 -8.90
CA ARG A 7 0.73 12.24 -9.17
C ARG A 7 0.54 11.03 -8.24
N ILE A 8 1.58 10.23 -8.05
CA ILE A 8 1.55 9.07 -7.14
C ILE A 8 1.32 9.54 -5.70
N HIS A 9 2.08 10.53 -5.21
CA HIS A 9 1.93 11.05 -3.84
C HIS A 9 0.54 11.64 -3.60
N ARG A 10 -0.07 12.27 -4.63
CA ARG A 10 -1.46 12.74 -4.54
C ARG A 10 -2.42 11.56 -4.43
N PHE A 11 -2.26 10.55 -5.28
CA PHE A 11 -3.09 9.34 -5.25
C PHE A 11 -3.03 8.65 -3.88
N GLU A 12 -1.82 8.42 -3.35
CA GLU A 12 -1.62 7.82 -2.03
C GLU A 12 -2.37 8.61 -0.93
N ARG A 13 -2.21 9.95 -0.93
CA ARG A 13 -2.87 10.81 0.06
C ARG A 13 -4.39 10.87 -0.06
N GLU A 14 -4.93 10.79 -1.25
CA GLU A 14 -6.37 10.94 -1.53
C GLU A 14 -7.12 9.61 -1.55
N VAL A 15 -6.43 8.51 -1.78
CA VAL A 15 -7.03 7.18 -1.94
C VAL A 15 -6.52 6.21 -0.88
N GLU A 16 -5.35 5.61 -1.08
CA GLU A 16 -4.89 4.46 -0.29
C GLU A 16 -4.64 4.82 1.18
N MET A 17 -3.91 5.90 1.41
CA MET A 17 -3.52 6.33 2.74
C MET A 17 -4.43 7.42 3.33
N ALA A 18 -5.51 7.77 2.66
CA ALA A 18 -6.41 8.78 3.15
C ALA A 18 -7.17 8.29 4.40
N GLY A 19 -7.20 9.14 5.43
CA GLY A 19 -8.04 8.95 6.60
C GLY A 19 -9.43 9.57 6.42
N THR A 20 -10.25 9.47 7.44
CA THR A 20 -11.55 10.15 7.50
C THR A 20 -11.45 11.55 8.13
N GLN A 21 -10.35 11.82 8.83
CA GLN A 21 -10.06 13.11 9.49
C GLN A 21 -8.61 13.52 9.24
N THR A 22 -8.37 14.83 9.22
CA THR A 22 -7.03 15.42 9.17
C THR A 22 -6.82 16.39 10.33
N VAL A 23 -5.60 16.40 10.86
CA VAL A 23 -5.16 17.30 11.93
C VAL A 23 -4.03 18.17 11.39
N PRO A 24 -4.16 19.50 11.36
CA PRO A 24 -3.06 20.37 10.93
C PRO A 24 -1.81 20.18 11.80
N SER A 25 -0.66 20.19 11.16
CA SER A 25 0.65 20.08 11.79
C SER A 25 1.63 21.08 11.16
N PRO A 26 2.52 21.70 11.92
CA PRO A 26 3.59 22.53 11.38
C PRO A 26 4.59 21.72 10.55
N LEU A 27 4.64 20.40 10.73
CA LEU A 27 5.55 19.51 9.99
C LEU A 27 4.89 18.89 8.75
N GLY A 28 3.57 19.05 8.58
CA GLY A 28 2.80 18.47 7.49
C GLY A 28 1.33 18.24 7.88
N VAL A 29 0.86 16.99 7.98
CA VAL A 29 -0.53 16.68 8.33
C VAL A 29 -0.66 15.39 9.12
N GLY A 30 -1.44 15.43 10.19
CA GLY A 30 -1.95 14.22 10.84
C GLY A 30 -3.12 13.64 10.08
N VAL A 31 -3.12 12.34 9.87
CA VAL A 31 -4.18 11.57 9.21
C VAL A 31 -4.75 10.59 10.22
N LEU A 32 -6.06 10.57 10.37
CA LEU A 32 -6.75 9.73 11.35
C LEU A 32 -7.97 9.05 10.72
N THR A 33 -8.22 7.83 11.14
CA THR A 33 -9.44 7.08 10.88
C THR A 33 -9.90 6.46 12.20
N PRO A 34 -10.73 7.19 12.97
CA PRO A 34 -11.19 6.72 14.30
C PRO A 34 -11.91 5.37 14.24
N GLU A 35 -12.58 5.08 13.14
CA GLU A 35 -13.32 3.84 12.91
C GLU A 35 -12.40 2.61 12.71
N LEU A 36 -11.16 2.84 12.28
CA LEU A 36 -10.15 1.81 12.03
C LEU A 36 -8.88 2.08 12.83
N PRO A 37 -8.93 2.06 14.18
CA PRO A 37 -7.84 2.51 15.04
C PRO A 37 -6.57 1.66 14.92
N LEU A 38 -6.66 0.41 14.47
CA LEU A 38 -5.51 -0.49 14.30
C LEU A 38 -4.87 -0.39 12.91
N ARG A 39 -5.52 0.30 11.95
CA ARG A 39 -4.95 0.49 10.62
C ARG A 39 -3.92 1.62 10.62
N HIS A 40 -2.65 1.27 10.60
CA HIS A 40 -1.54 2.23 10.62
C HIS A 40 -1.51 3.11 9.37
N ASP A 41 -1.90 2.59 8.19
CA ASP A 41 -1.86 3.31 6.90
C ASP A 41 -2.92 4.41 6.75
N SER A 42 -3.79 4.58 7.73
CA SER A 42 -4.72 5.71 7.81
C SER A 42 -4.74 6.37 9.20
N ASN A 43 -3.73 6.11 10.03
CA ASN A 43 -3.52 6.74 11.34
C ASN A 43 -2.03 7.05 11.51
N TYR A 44 -1.57 8.17 10.96
CA TYR A 44 -0.16 8.53 10.92
C TYR A 44 0.04 10.05 10.91
N LEU A 45 1.26 10.50 11.18
CA LEU A 45 1.72 11.85 10.88
C LEU A 45 2.50 11.82 9.56
N LEU A 46 2.00 12.48 8.52
CA LEU A 46 2.78 12.79 7.32
C LEU A 46 3.70 13.97 7.63
N VAL A 47 5.01 13.73 7.51
CA VAL A 47 6.03 14.75 7.71
C VAL A 47 6.59 15.18 6.35
N GLU A 48 6.41 16.46 6.02
CA GLU A 48 6.92 17.08 4.81
C GLU A 48 8.18 17.92 5.11
N CYS A 49 8.34 18.34 6.37
CA CYS A 49 9.56 19.01 6.85
C CYS A 49 9.77 18.67 8.33
N ALA A 50 11.00 18.42 8.73
CA ALA A 50 11.42 18.31 10.12
C ALA A 50 12.91 18.65 10.20
N GLN A 51 13.35 19.31 11.28
CA GLN A 51 14.76 19.58 11.48
C GLN A 51 15.51 18.36 11.97
N ASN A 52 14.85 17.55 12.82
CA ASN A 52 15.42 16.35 13.42
C ASN A 52 14.30 15.37 13.83
N THR A 53 14.71 14.20 14.23
CA THR A 53 13.83 13.09 14.63
C THR A 53 13.03 13.38 15.90
N ALA A 54 13.63 14.09 16.88
CA ALA A 54 12.93 14.45 18.12
C ALA A 54 11.73 15.36 17.88
N GLU A 55 11.85 16.31 16.94
CA GLU A 55 10.74 17.17 16.53
C GLU A 55 9.60 16.36 15.88
N ALA A 56 9.93 15.42 14.99
CA ALA A 56 8.95 14.56 14.35
C ALA A 56 8.22 13.66 15.36
N ILE A 57 8.94 13.11 16.35
CA ILE A 57 8.36 12.28 17.41
C ILE A 57 7.43 13.10 18.30
N ALA A 58 7.88 14.28 18.76
CA ALA A 58 7.05 15.14 19.62
C ALA A 58 5.73 15.55 18.95
N GLU A 59 5.78 15.81 17.63
CA GLU A 59 4.58 16.13 16.87
C GLU A 59 3.69 14.90 16.64
N ALA A 60 4.26 13.73 16.42
CA ALA A 60 3.50 12.48 16.35
C ALA A 60 2.83 12.16 17.71
N ASP A 61 3.52 12.43 18.82
CA ASP A 61 2.93 12.31 20.18
C ASP A 61 1.73 13.23 20.37
N ARG A 62 1.83 14.47 19.92
CA ARG A 62 0.71 15.41 19.94
C ARG A 62 -0.46 14.92 19.07
N VAL A 63 -0.21 14.59 17.81
CA VAL A 63 -1.28 14.25 16.85
C VAL A 63 -1.93 12.91 17.16
N LEU A 64 -1.13 11.86 17.33
CA LEU A 64 -1.64 10.52 17.52
C LEU A 64 -1.97 10.23 19.00
N GLY A 65 -1.20 10.80 19.93
CA GLY A 65 -1.45 10.68 21.36
C GLY A 65 -2.76 11.36 21.77
N ASP A 66 -3.00 12.60 21.32
CA ASP A 66 -4.27 13.30 21.57
C ASP A 66 -5.47 12.56 20.95
N ALA A 67 -5.25 11.82 19.86
CA ALA A 67 -6.26 10.95 19.25
C ALA A 67 -6.38 9.57 19.94
N GLY A 68 -5.68 9.35 21.07
CA GLY A 68 -5.75 8.11 21.84
C GLY A 68 -5.09 6.91 21.19
N ARG A 69 -4.14 7.11 20.24
CA ARG A 69 -3.37 6.01 19.66
C ARG A 69 -2.22 5.63 20.60
N GLU A 70 -2.08 4.34 20.89
CA GLU A 70 -0.98 3.80 21.71
C GLU A 70 0.34 3.73 20.94
N TYR A 71 0.28 3.68 19.61
CA TYR A 71 1.41 3.64 18.69
C TYR A 71 1.67 5.00 18.05
N ARG A 72 2.87 5.17 17.49
CA ARG A 72 3.23 6.31 16.64
C ARG A 72 3.63 5.80 15.26
N VAL A 73 3.09 6.44 14.24
CA VAL A 73 3.45 6.21 12.84
C VAL A 73 3.82 7.56 12.23
N ILE A 74 5.03 7.65 11.73
CA ILE A 74 5.56 8.81 11.02
C ILE A 74 5.86 8.36 9.60
N LEU A 75 5.31 9.07 8.63
CA LEU A 75 5.48 8.81 7.21
C LEU A 75 6.11 10.01 6.53
N THR A 76 7.01 9.79 5.59
CA THR A 76 7.45 10.84 4.66
C THR A 76 7.60 10.30 3.26
N PHE A 77 7.05 11.04 2.28
CA PHE A 77 7.28 10.80 0.85
C PHE A 77 8.57 11.45 0.35
N ASP A 78 9.18 12.32 1.13
CA ASP A 78 10.49 12.90 0.80
C ASP A 78 11.59 11.91 1.15
N GLN A 79 12.19 11.34 0.12
CA GLN A 79 13.27 10.35 0.28
C GLN A 79 14.46 10.94 1.04
N GLN A 80 14.85 12.20 0.77
CA GLN A 80 15.99 12.82 1.44
C GLN A 80 15.70 13.08 2.91
N LEU A 81 14.49 13.50 3.24
CA LEU A 81 14.06 13.64 4.62
C LEU A 81 14.07 12.28 5.33
N GLY A 82 13.51 11.26 4.71
CA GLY A 82 13.51 9.91 5.27
C GLY A 82 14.92 9.37 5.52
N GLU A 83 15.83 9.50 4.56
CA GLU A 83 17.23 9.10 4.70
C GLU A 83 17.96 9.87 5.82
N ARG A 84 17.64 11.14 6.03
CA ARG A 84 18.22 11.95 7.11
C ARG A 84 17.73 11.53 8.50
N LEU A 85 16.46 11.16 8.63
CA LEU A 85 15.86 10.76 9.91
C LEU A 85 16.16 9.29 10.27
N LEU A 86 16.47 8.46 9.29
CA LEU A 86 16.63 7.01 9.42
C LEU A 86 17.60 6.59 10.53
N PRO A 87 18.84 7.13 10.65
CA PRO A 87 19.81 6.66 11.65
C PRO A 87 19.30 6.82 13.09
N ASP A 88 18.63 7.95 13.40
CA ASP A 88 18.10 8.19 14.73
C ASP A 88 16.95 7.24 15.07
N PHE A 89 16.07 6.95 14.12
CA PHE A 89 14.99 5.98 14.32
C PHE A 89 15.54 4.55 14.51
N GLU A 90 16.62 4.18 13.80
CA GLU A 90 17.32 2.90 14.02
C GLU A 90 17.90 2.83 15.44
N GLU A 91 18.57 3.90 15.90
CA GLU A 91 19.12 3.96 17.26
C GLU A 91 18.05 3.89 18.34
N LEU A 92 16.88 4.50 18.10
CA LEU A 92 15.73 4.44 19.00
C LEU A 92 14.97 3.11 18.97
N GLY A 93 15.35 2.19 18.10
CA GLY A 93 14.72 0.87 17.97
C GLY A 93 13.33 0.89 17.33
N TRP A 94 13.02 1.93 16.56
CA TRP A 94 11.77 2.00 15.83
C TRP A 94 11.75 0.99 14.69
N ARG A 95 10.56 0.47 14.38
CA ARG A 95 10.34 -0.35 13.18
C ARG A 95 10.35 0.57 11.96
N ILE A 96 11.13 0.20 10.97
CA ILE A 96 11.31 0.99 9.75
C ILE A 96 10.81 0.18 8.57
N GLN A 97 9.97 0.80 7.75
CA GLN A 97 9.59 0.26 6.45
C GLN A 97 10.07 1.22 5.36
N ARG A 98 10.78 0.66 4.41
CA ARG A 98 11.24 1.35 3.20
C ARG A 98 10.44 0.82 2.02
N HIS A 99 9.57 1.64 1.47
CA HIS A 99 8.77 1.26 0.32
C HIS A 99 9.24 1.99 -0.93
N ILE A 100 9.14 1.33 -2.07
CA ILE A 100 9.44 1.91 -3.37
C ILE A 100 8.16 2.03 -4.19
N PHE A 101 8.03 3.17 -4.86
CA PHE A 101 7.03 3.34 -5.92
C PHE A 101 7.58 2.78 -7.22
N MET A 102 6.86 1.87 -7.83
CA MET A 102 7.25 1.27 -9.10
C MET A 102 6.16 1.52 -10.16
N VAL A 103 6.56 2.03 -11.31
CA VAL A 103 5.66 2.39 -12.42
C VAL A 103 5.87 1.46 -13.59
N GLN A 104 4.79 0.98 -14.19
CA GLN A 104 4.86 0.20 -15.41
C GLN A 104 5.31 1.08 -16.58
N ARG A 105 6.48 0.78 -17.13
CA ARG A 105 7.12 1.55 -18.22
C ARG A 105 7.63 0.71 -19.37
N ARG A 106 7.73 -0.58 -19.15
CA ARG A 106 8.30 -1.54 -20.10
C ARG A 106 7.32 -2.67 -20.33
N GLU A 107 7.43 -3.32 -21.48
CA GLU A 107 6.76 -4.59 -21.71
C GLU A 107 7.24 -5.65 -20.71
N PRO A 108 6.34 -6.51 -20.24
CA PRO A 108 6.71 -7.62 -19.36
C PRO A 108 7.75 -8.56 -20.02
N GLU A 109 8.74 -8.97 -19.26
CA GLU A 109 9.72 -9.99 -19.70
C GLU A 109 9.11 -11.40 -19.77
N LYS A 110 7.96 -11.60 -19.11
CA LYS A 110 7.24 -12.87 -19.05
C LYS A 110 5.77 -12.65 -19.34
N SER A 111 5.22 -13.52 -20.17
CA SER A 111 3.79 -13.63 -20.36
C SER A 111 3.17 -14.56 -19.31
N ALA A 112 1.87 -14.41 -19.08
CA ALA A 112 1.05 -15.34 -18.31
C ALA A 112 -0.24 -15.64 -19.07
N ASP A 113 -0.89 -16.75 -18.76
CA ASP A 113 -2.25 -17.00 -19.22
C ASP A 113 -3.22 -16.14 -18.42
N LEU A 114 -3.70 -15.05 -19.04
CA LEU A 114 -4.64 -14.12 -18.40
C LEU A 114 -6.07 -14.66 -18.41
N SER A 115 -6.34 -15.73 -19.17
CA SER A 115 -7.68 -16.33 -19.24
C SER A 115 -8.12 -17.00 -17.92
N ILE A 116 -7.17 -17.32 -17.05
CA ILE A 116 -7.43 -17.90 -15.73
C ILE A 116 -7.85 -16.85 -14.68
N VAL A 117 -7.66 -15.55 -15.00
CA VAL A 117 -8.01 -14.45 -14.09
C VAL A 117 -9.42 -13.98 -14.36
N ARG A 118 -10.20 -13.84 -13.31
CA ARG A 118 -11.55 -13.27 -13.33
C ARG A 118 -11.60 -11.99 -12.53
N GLU A 119 -12.43 -11.06 -12.97
CA GLU A 119 -12.92 -10.01 -12.08
C GLU A 119 -13.90 -10.64 -11.10
N VAL A 120 -13.77 -10.36 -9.81
CA VAL A 120 -14.52 -10.98 -8.72
C VAL A 120 -15.04 -9.92 -7.76
N ASP A 121 -16.03 -10.26 -6.96
CA ASP A 121 -16.51 -9.39 -5.88
C ASP A 121 -15.53 -9.39 -4.69
N GLU A 122 -15.51 -8.28 -3.93
CA GLU A 122 -14.73 -8.17 -2.68
C GLU A 122 -15.02 -9.33 -1.74
N GLY A 123 -16.30 -9.72 -1.62
CA GLY A 123 -16.73 -10.82 -0.77
C GLY A 123 -16.10 -12.17 -1.12
N ALA A 124 -15.78 -12.41 -2.39
CA ALA A 124 -15.08 -13.63 -2.82
C ALA A 124 -13.61 -13.65 -2.36
N LEU A 125 -12.99 -12.49 -2.16
CA LEU A 125 -11.61 -12.36 -1.68
C LEU A 125 -11.50 -12.41 -0.16
N ARG A 126 -12.54 -11.99 0.55
CA ARG A 126 -12.55 -11.84 2.01
C ARG A 126 -12.04 -13.08 2.78
N PRO A 127 -12.42 -14.34 2.46
CA PRO A 127 -11.89 -15.51 3.15
C PRO A 127 -10.38 -15.70 2.95
N GLY A 128 -9.87 -15.49 1.75
CA GLY A 128 -8.44 -15.57 1.41
C GLY A 128 -7.63 -14.51 2.14
N ARG A 129 -8.06 -13.25 2.04
CA ARG A 129 -7.44 -12.11 2.74
C ARG A 129 -7.39 -12.31 4.25
N ARG A 130 -8.51 -12.68 4.85
CA ARG A 130 -8.58 -12.95 6.30
C ARG A 130 -7.60 -14.03 6.71
N ARG A 131 -7.49 -15.10 5.93
CA ARG A 131 -6.55 -16.19 6.17
C ARG A 131 -5.09 -15.69 6.10
N GLU A 132 -4.72 -14.92 5.07
CA GLU A 132 -3.37 -14.37 4.92
C GLU A 132 -3.02 -13.40 6.05
N ILE A 133 -3.93 -12.53 6.47
CA ILE A 133 -3.72 -11.62 7.60
C ILE A 133 -3.49 -12.40 8.89
N LEU A 134 -4.32 -13.39 9.19
CA LEU A 134 -4.21 -14.20 10.40
C LEU A 134 -2.97 -15.12 10.39
N ALA A 135 -2.37 -15.39 9.25
CA ALA A 135 -1.11 -16.13 9.14
C ALA A 135 0.11 -15.26 9.46
N GLN A 136 -0.03 -13.93 9.52
CA GLN A 136 1.07 -13.04 9.88
C GLN A 136 1.32 -13.04 11.39
N PRO A 137 2.58 -12.84 11.84
CA PRO A 137 2.89 -12.76 13.27
C PRO A 137 2.14 -11.67 14.04
N TRP A 138 1.74 -10.61 13.33
CA TRP A 138 0.99 -9.46 13.87
C TRP A 138 -0.52 -9.57 13.64
N GLY A 139 -0.99 -10.63 12.95
CA GLY A 139 -2.38 -10.79 12.57
C GLY A 139 -3.27 -11.18 13.75
N THR A 140 -4.29 -10.37 14.02
CA THR A 140 -5.34 -10.67 15.00
C THR A 140 -6.71 -10.66 14.31
N PRO A 141 -7.73 -11.33 14.87
CA PRO A 141 -9.08 -11.28 14.32
C PRO A 141 -9.62 -9.86 14.18
N GLU A 142 -9.37 -9.00 15.16
CA GLU A 142 -9.84 -7.62 15.16
C GLU A 142 -9.15 -6.78 14.07
N LEU A 143 -7.81 -6.89 13.96
CA LEU A 143 -7.08 -6.20 12.90
C LEU A 143 -7.49 -6.72 11.51
N ALA A 144 -7.72 -8.03 11.37
CA ALA A 144 -8.19 -8.60 10.10
C ALA A 144 -9.52 -7.98 9.66
N GLU A 145 -10.49 -7.82 10.55
CA GLU A 145 -11.76 -7.17 10.20
C GLU A 145 -11.55 -5.70 9.82
N GLN A 146 -10.72 -4.93 10.55
CA GLN A 146 -10.44 -3.54 10.20
C GLN A 146 -9.75 -3.40 8.83
N LEU A 147 -8.80 -4.30 8.51
CA LEU A 147 -8.14 -4.30 7.19
C LEU A 147 -9.12 -4.67 6.06
N LEU A 148 -10.08 -5.55 6.32
CA LEU A 148 -11.13 -5.89 5.37
C LEU A 148 -12.11 -4.72 5.15
N GLU A 149 -12.51 -4.02 6.22
CA GLU A 149 -13.36 -2.82 6.12
C GLU A 149 -12.68 -1.68 5.36
N THR A 150 -11.36 -1.63 5.36
CA THR A 150 -10.58 -0.68 4.53
C THR A 150 -10.96 -0.75 3.06
N LYS A 151 -11.21 -1.96 2.52
CA LYS A 151 -11.53 -2.15 1.10
C LYS A 151 -12.86 -1.47 0.73
N VAL A 152 -13.82 -1.46 1.66
CA VAL A 152 -15.09 -0.72 1.50
C VAL A 152 -14.83 0.78 1.47
N LEU A 153 -13.98 1.28 2.38
CA LEU A 153 -13.63 2.69 2.45
C LEU A 153 -12.93 3.16 1.16
N LEU A 154 -11.97 2.39 0.65
CA LEU A 154 -11.27 2.68 -0.60
C LEU A 154 -12.23 2.76 -1.81
N GLY A 155 -13.21 1.87 -1.87
CA GLY A 155 -14.25 1.89 -2.90
C GLY A 155 -15.10 3.16 -2.93
N THR A 156 -15.08 3.99 -1.88
CA THR A 156 -15.75 5.31 -1.88
C THR A 156 -14.89 6.42 -2.51
N ARG A 157 -13.59 6.16 -2.77
CA ARG A 157 -12.60 7.16 -3.19
C ARG A 157 -12.05 6.93 -4.58
N ALA A 158 -12.08 5.68 -5.04
CA ALA A 158 -11.58 5.28 -6.34
C ALA A 158 -12.51 4.26 -6.99
N GLU A 159 -12.53 4.21 -8.31
CA GLU A 159 -13.06 3.04 -9.00
C GLU A 159 -12.22 1.84 -8.61
N THR A 160 -12.87 0.82 -8.05
CA THR A 160 -12.20 -0.35 -7.48
C THR A 160 -12.62 -1.59 -8.24
N ARG A 161 -11.63 -2.37 -8.69
CA ARG A 161 -11.83 -3.67 -9.32
C ARG A 161 -10.96 -4.70 -8.61
N PHE A 162 -11.51 -5.89 -8.46
CA PHE A 162 -10.83 -7.01 -7.82
C PHE A 162 -10.62 -8.13 -8.81
N TYR A 163 -9.43 -8.69 -8.84
CA TYR A 163 -9.06 -9.79 -9.73
C TYR A 163 -8.64 -11.01 -8.94
N GLY A 164 -9.08 -12.18 -9.38
CA GLY A 164 -8.76 -13.44 -8.73
C GLY A 164 -8.49 -14.59 -9.69
N VAL A 165 -7.64 -15.51 -9.25
CA VAL A 165 -7.52 -16.86 -9.83
C VAL A 165 -8.24 -17.82 -8.92
N GLU A 166 -9.19 -18.57 -9.47
CA GLU A 166 -9.98 -19.55 -8.75
C GLU A 166 -9.49 -20.97 -9.04
N VAL A 167 -9.36 -21.77 -7.98
CA VAL A 167 -9.06 -23.21 -8.05
C VAL A 167 -10.03 -23.93 -7.11
N ASP A 168 -10.73 -24.92 -7.63
CA ASP A 168 -11.71 -25.74 -6.88
C ASP A 168 -12.75 -24.89 -6.10
N GLY A 169 -13.26 -23.82 -6.74
CA GLY A 169 -14.27 -22.94 -6.17
C GLY A 169 -13.75 -21.98 -5.08
N LYS A 170 -12.43 -21.78 -4.99
CA LYS A 170 -11.80 -20.87 -4.04
C LYS A 170 -10.86 -19.91 -4.76
N VAL A 171 -10.91 -18.63 -4.42
CA VAL A 171 -9.91 -17.66 -4.89
C VAL A 171 -8.61 -17.91 -4.12
N VAL A 172 -7.54 -18.19 -4.87
CA VAL A 172 -6.24 -18.61 -4.34
C VAL A 172 -5.12 -17.61 -4.61
N SER A 173 -5.35 -16.68 -5.53
CA SER A 173 -4.47 -15.56 -5.81
C SER A 173 -5.31 -14.37 -6.24
N TRP A 174 -4.92 -13.16 -5.83
CA TRP A 174 -5.70 -11.96 -6.10
C TRP A 174 -4.84 -10.69 -6.19
N THR A 175 -5.46 -9.63 -6.69
CA THR A 175 -4.99 -8.25 -6.61
C THR A 175 -6.16 -7.29 -6.73
N ASP A 176 -5.97 -6.08 -6.23
CA ASP A 176 -6.87 -4.95 -6.37
C ASP A 176 -6.34 -3.99 -7.43
N LEU A 177 -7.23 -3.30 -8.10
CA LEU A 177 -6.94 -2.15 -8.94
C LEU A 177 -7.80 -0.98 -8.47
N TYR A 178 -7.16 0.07 -8.02
CA TYR A 178 -7.79 1.35 -7.68
C TYR A 178 -7.49 2.37 -8.76
N VAL A 179 -8.51 3.01 -9.31
CA VAL A 179 -8.35 4.01 -10.37
C VAL A 179 -8.98 5.33 -9.95
N ALA A 180 -8.18 6.39 -9.97
CA ALA A 180 -8.64 7.75 -9.74
C ALA A 180 -7.78 8.75 -10.55
N GLN A 181 -8.40 9.75 -11.16
CA GLN A 181 -7.73 10.86 -11.84
C GLN A 181 -6.69 10.43 -12.90
N GLY A 182 -6.95 9.34 -13.64
CA GLY A 182 -6.04 8.80 -14.65
C GLY A 182 -4.84 8.03 -14.10
N VAL A 183 -4.81 7.79 -12.78
CA VAL A 183 -3.80 6.97 -12.09
C VAL A 183 -4.42 5.66 -11.66
N GLY A 184 -3.72 4.56 -11.85
CA GLY A 184 -4.11 3.21 -11.41
C GLY A 184 -3.08 2.63 -10.46
N GLN A 185 -3.49 2.22 -9.28
CA GLN A 185 -2.67 1.48 -8.33
C GLN A 185 -3.05 0.00 -8.35
N ILE A 186 -2.05 -0.85 -8.51
CA ILE A 186 -2.18 -2.29 -8.30
C ILE A 186 -1.74 -2.58 -6.86
N GLU A 187 -2.64 -3.16 -6.06
CA GLU A 187 -2.45 -3.31 -4.62
C GLU A 187 -2.87 -4.71 -4.13
N ASP A 188 -2.45 -5.08 -2.93
CA ASP A 188 -2.85 -6.32 -2.25
C ASP A 188 -2.58 -7.59 -3.09
N VAL A 189 -1.44 -7.64 -3.78
CA VAL A 189 -1.05 -8.81 -4.57
C VAL A 189 -0.71 -9.97 -3.65
N ALA A 190 -1.53 -11.02 -3.65
CA ALA A 190 -1.29 -12.18 -2.81
C ALA A 190 -1.54 -13.51 -3.54
N THR A 191 -0.92 -14.56 -3.05
CA THR A 191 -1.16 -15.94 -3.44
C THR A 191 -1.02 -16.84 -2.22
N LEU A 192 -2.04 -17.61 -1.91
CA LEU A 192 -2.03 -18.57 -0.81
C LEU A 192 -0.82 -19.49 -0.91
N ALA A 193 -0.16 -19.78 0.20
CA ALA A 193 1.16 -20.42 0.26
C ALA A 193 1.23 -21.72 -0.57
N GLU A 194 0.23 -22.57 -0.47
CA GLU A 194 0.14 -23.86 -1.17
C GLU A 194 -0.08 -23.74 -2.70
N TYR A 195 -0.38 -22.51 -3.17
CA TYR A 195 -0.60 -22.21 -4.60
C TYR A 195 0.51 -21.38 -5.22
N ARG A 196 1.55 -21.03 -4.46
CA ARG A 196 2.72 -20.27 -4.95
C ARG A 196 3.53 -21.05 -6.00
N GLY A 197 4.35 -20.33 -6.77
CA GLY A 197 5.20 -20.93 -7.79
C GLY A 197 4.51 -21.33 -9.10
N LYS A 198 3.18 -21.09 -9.23
CA LYS A 198 2.38 -21.46 -10.42
C LYS A 198 2.14 -20.29 -11.39
N GLY A 199 2.73 -19.11 -11.15
CA GLY A 199 2.57 -17.92 -12.00
C GLY A 199 1.30 -17.10 -11.75
N TYR A 200 0.48 -17.43 -10.75
CA TYR A 200 -0.79 -16.78 -10.50
C TYR A 200 -0.64 -15.29 -10.14
N ALA A 201 0.34 -14.91 -9.30
CA ALA A 201 0.63 -13.51 -9.00
C ALA A 201 0.99 -12.72 -10.27
N THR A 202 1.77 -13.31 -11.19
CA THR A 202 2.08 -12.72 -12.49
C THR A 202 0.80 -12.47 -13.29
N ALA A 203 -0.10 -13.46 -13.34
CA ALA A 203 -1.34 -13.37 -14.12
C ALA A 203 -2.27 -12.27 -13.59
N VAL A 204 -2.50 -12.18 -12.27
CA VAL A 204 -3.39 -11.17 -11.70
C VAL A 204 -2.84 -9.74 -11.87
N VAL A 205 -1.54 -9.54 -11.68
CA VAL A 205 -0.89 -8.23 -11.89
C VAL A 205 -0.98 -7.79 -13.35
N LEU A 206 -0.64 -8.67 -14.29
CA LEU A 206 -0.70 -8.34 -15.73
C LEU A 206 -2.15 -8.11 -16.19
N ARG A 207 -3.11 -8.85 -15.68
CA ARG A 207 -4.52 -8.64 -16.01
C ARG A 207 -5.02 -7.29 -15.51
N ALA A 208 -4.72 -6.93 -14.26
CA ALA A 208 -5.09 -5.63 -13.71
C ALA A 208 -4.45 -4.47 -14.50
N ALA A 209 -3.16 -4.61 -14.85
CA ALA A 209 -2.46 -3.62 -15.66
C ALA A 209 -3.06 -3.48 -17.08
N GLU A 210 -3.36 -4.59 -17.75
CA GLU A 210 -4.00 -4.59 -19.08
C GLU A 210 -5.38 -3.92 -19.06
N ASP A 211 -6.20 -4.23 -18.07
CA ASP A 211 -7.54 -3.65 -17.93
C ASP A 211 -7.47 -2.16 -17.56
N ALA A 212 -6.50 -1.73 -16.75
CA ALA A 212 -6.24 -0.32 -16.48
C ALA A 212 -5.85 0.45 -17.77
N GLN A 213 -4.95 -0.12 -18.58
CA GLN A 213 -4.55 0.46 -19.87
C GLN A 213 -5.74 0.56 -20.84
N ARG A 214 -6.58 -0.47 -20.92
CA ARG A 214 -7.81 -0.45 -21.76
C ARG A 214 -8.81 0.60 -21.28
N ALA A 215 -8.86 0.88 -19.99
CA ALA A 215 -9.68 1.95 -19.41
C ALA A 215 -9.09 3.36 -19.61
N GLY A 216 -7.92 3.48 -20.27
CA GLY A 216 -7.28 4.76 -20.55
C GLY A 216 -6.48 5.34 -19.39
N VAL A 217 -6.12 4.52 -18.40
CA VAL A 217 -5.21 4.92 -17.32
C VAL A 217 -3.81 5.12 -17.91
N ASP A 218 -3.22 6.29 -17.70
CA ASP A 218 -1.93 6.68 -18.28
C ASP A 218 -0.74 6.50 -17.32
N LEU A 219 -1.02 6.29 -16.03
CA LEU A 219 -0.02 6.03 -15.01
C LEU A 219 -0.44 4.84 -14.14
N ILE A 220 0.21 3.71 -14.34
CA ILE A 220 -0.02 2.49 -13.54
C ILE A 220 1.18 2.28 -12.62
N PHE A 221 0.92 2.17 -11.34
CA PHE A 221 1.95 1.97 -10.33
C PHE A 221 1.57 0.93 -9.28
N LEU A 222 2.55 0.53 -8.51
CA LEU A 222 2.39 -0.26 -7.30
C LEU A 222 3.43 0.18 -6.25
N VAL A 223 3.19 -0.20 -5.01
CA VAL A 223 4.12 -0.01 -3.91
C VAL A 223 4.69 -1.36 -3.51
N ALA A 224 5.99 -1.43 -3.31
CA ALA A 224 6.66 -2.65 -2.88
C ALA A 224 7.61 -2.36 -1.71
N ASP A 225 7.76 -3.32 -0.81
CA ASP A 225 8.81 -3.27 0.20
C ASP A 225 10.18 -3.35 -0.50
N ASP A 226 11.08 -2.40 -0.18
CA ASP A 226 12.41 -2.34 -0.79
C ASP A 226 13.34 -3.45 -0.29
N GLU A 227 12.97 -4.14 0.77
CA GLU A 227 13.77 -5.23 1.35
C GLU A 227 13.22 -6.61 1.00
N ASP A 228 12.02 -6.70 0.40
CA ASP A 228 11.39 -7.97 0.08
C ASP A 228 11.49 -8.32 -1.42
N TRP A 229 11.42 -9.61 -1.73
CA TRP A 229 11.59 -10.19 -3.06
C TRP A 229 10.49 -9.79 -4.09
N PRO A 230 9.24 -9.42 -3.76
CA PRO A 230 8.20 -9.11 -4.73
C PRO A 230 8.59 -8.00 -5.71
N LYS A 231 9.44 -7.05 -5.30
CA LYS A 231 9.97 -6.02 -6.21
C LYS A 231 10.66 -6.61 -7.44
N GLU A 232 11.33 -7.75 -7.30
CA GLU A 232 11.98 -8.42 -8.43
C GLU A 232 10.97 -9.05 -9.40
N LEU A 233 9.83 -9.53 -8.89
CA LEU A 233 8.71 -9.94 -9.73
C LEU A 233 8.20 -8.74 -10.53
N TYR A 234 7.89 -7.64 -9.87
CA TYR A 234 7.34 -6.44 -10.51
C TYR A 234 8.29 -5.85 -11.54
N ARG A 235 9.61 -5.83 -11.26
CA ARG A 235 10.61 -5.42 -12.23
C ARG A 235 10.55 -6.24 -13.53
N ARG A 236 10.37 -7.57 -13.43
CA ARG A 236 10.20 -8.45 -14.61
C ARG A 236 8.87 -8.24 -15.32
N LEU A 237 7.88 -7.68 -14.65
CA LEU A 237 6.57 -7.31 -15.23
C LEU A 237 6.58 -5.89 -15.83
N GLY A 238 7.75 -5.26 -15.96
CA GLY A 238 7.92 -3.98 -16.62
C GLY A 238 7.79 -2.77 -15.70
N PHE A 239 7.75 -2.97 -14.37
CA PHE A 239 7.71 -1.88 -13.41
C PHE A 239 9.12 -1.42 -13.03
N ASP A 240 9.37 -0.12 -13.14
CA ASP A 240 10.63 0.52 -12.75
C ASP A 240 10.43 1.36 -11.50
N THR A 241 11.39 1.31 -10.57
CA THR A 241 11.40 2.16 -9.38
C THR A 241 11.54 3.63 -9.78
N VAL A 242 10.68 4.48 -9.24
CA VAL A 242 10.66 5.93 -9.51
C VAL A 242 10.86 6.79 -8.27
N GLY A 243 10.71 6.23 -7.08
CA GLY A 243 10.89 6.92 -5.80
C GLY A 243 10.78 5.98 -4.62
N ARG A 244 11.03 6.52 -3.44
CA ARG A 244 10.96 5.80 -2.17
C ARG A 244 10.26 6.65 -1.13
N HIS A 245 9.54 6.00 -0.22
CA HIS A 245 9.06 6.63 1.00
C HIS A 245 9.45 5.82 2.24
N TYR A 246 9.45 6.49 3.38
CA TYR A 246 9.81 5.91 4.66
C TYR A 246 8.65 5.98 5.63
N LYS A 247 8.47 4.89 6.37
CA LYS A 247 7.50 4.79 7.45
C LYS A 247 8.21 4.29 8.70
N PHE A 248 8.13 5.09 9.76
CA PHE A 248 8.72 4.83 11.07
C PHE A 248 7.61 4.57 12.06
N MET A 249 7.69 3.50 12.82
CA MET A 249 6.67 3.06 13.74
C MET A 249 7.29 2.70 15.09
N THR A 250 6.61 3.05 16.18
CA THR A 250 6.99 2.57 17.51
C THR A 250 7.09 1.05 17.54
N PRO A 251 8.00 0.49 18.37
CA PRO A 251 8.19 -0.95 18.50
C PRO A 251 6.92 -1.71 18.81
#